data_0713a5d8f3fcad8f0ce922bf75f31336
#
_entry.id   0713a5d8f3fcad8f0ce922bf75f31336
#
_cell.length_a   1.000
_cell.length_b   1.000
_cell.length_c   1.000
_cell.angle_alpha   90.00
_cell.angle_beta   90.00
_cell.angle_gamma   90.00
#
_symmetry.space_group_name_H-M   'P 1'
#
loop_
_entity.id
_entity.type
_entity.pdbx_description
1 polymer ?
#
loop_
_entity_poly.entity_id
_entity_poly.type
_entity_poly.pdbx_seq_one_letter_code
_entity_poly.pdbx_strand_id
1 'polypeptide(L)'
;MIGNDPLDLGGQIAFVTGAGQSAGRAIALALAKHNAGGVAVNDFVPERAAAVAAEIEALGVRAVAVPSDVGDYAAVKAAFAAAEALGPVTLLVNNAGNAGPNASMGRSPNFWETEPGDWDRYFRTNLQGVMNCCHVALPEMVKQGKGRIVTVVSDAGRVGEAKLAAYAAAKAGAAGFVRSIAREAGRFGITSNAISLSALEPPMDDEAKAAFLASEQAKLITSRYAIRRMGRPDDVAAMALFLCSDAASWITGQTYPVNGGYSFAQ
;
A
#
# COMPACT_ATOMS: atom_id res chain seq x y z
N MET A 1 20.70 -11.87 19.19
CA MET A 1 21.62 -11.28 18.20
C MET A 1 20.76 -10.91 17.02
N ILE A 2 20.65 -9.62 16.69
CA ILE A 2 20.03 -9.16 15.47
C ILE A 2 20.86 -9.78 14.36
N GLY A 3 20.25 -10.58 13.45
CA GLY A 3 20.93 -11.06 12.27
C GLY A 3 21.58 -9.89 11.53
N ASN A 4 22.55 -10.13 10.68
CA ASN A 4 23.29 -9.08 9.96
C ASN A 4 22.43 -8.20 9.02
N ASP A 5 21.13 -8.50 8.86
CA ASP A 5 20.19 -7.70 8.06
C ASP A 5 19.26 -6.92 9.00
N PRO A 6 19.37 -5.58 9.08
CA PRO A 6 18.48 -4.75 9.90
C PRO A 6 17.03 -4.74 9.41
N LEU A 7 16.78 -5.22 8.21
CA LEU A 7 15.45 -5.31 7.57
C LEU A 7 14.86 -6.72 7.64
N ASP A 8 15.52 -7.65 8.35
CA ASP A 8 15.00 -9.02 8.56
C ASP A 8 13.64 -8.96 9.28
N LEU A 9 12.63 -9.61 8.70
CA LEU A 9 11.27 -9.64 9.23
C LEU A 9 11.05 -10.76 10.25
N GLY A 10 12.07 -11.58 10.53
CA GLY A 10 12.05 -12.58 11.61
C GLY A 10 10.96 -13.63 11.46
N GLY A 11 10.61 -14.03 10.26
CA GLY A 11 9.59 -15.03 10.00
C GLY A 11 8.14 -14.56 10.19
N GLN A 12 7.89 -13.26 10.30
CA GLN A 12 6.53 -12.70 10.45
C GLN A 12 5.67 -12.93 9.20
N ILE A 13 4.36 -13.07 9.40
CA ILE A 13 3.39 -13.26 8.31
C ILE A 13 2.85 -11.91 7.85
N ALA A 14 2.93 -11.67 6.55
CA ALA A 14 2.46 -10.46 5.90
C ALA A 14 1.14 -10.66 5.16
N PHE A 15 0.28 -9.64 5.22
CA PHE A 15 -0.91 -9.50 4.38
C PHE A 15 -0.76 -8.20 3.57
N VAL A 16 -0.71 -8.30 2.24
CA VAL A 16 -0.52 -7.14 1.35
C VAL A 16 -1.73 -7.00 0.45
N THR A 17 -2.42 -5.85 0.50
CA THR A 17 -3.58 -5.57 -0.35
C THR A 17 -3.19 -4.91 -1.66
N GLY A 18 -3.94 -5.21 -2.75
CA GLY A 18 -3.59 -4.73 -4.10
C GLY A 18 -2.21 -5.21 -4.54
N ALA A 19 -1.84 -6.43 -4.14
CA ALA A 19 -0.50 -6.98 -4.30
C ALA A 19 -0.25 -7.62 -5.68
N GLY A 20 -1.25 -7.67 -6.55
CA GLY A 20 -1.14 -8.35 -7.85
C GLY A 20 -0.36 -7.58 -8.91
N GLN A 21 0.04 -6.32 -8.66
CA GLN A 21 0.80 -5.52 -9.63
C GLN A 21 1.52 -4.33 -8.97
N SER A 22 2.38 -3.65 -9.75
CA SER A 22 3.02 -2.37 -9.40
C SER A 22 3.62 -2.35 -7.99
N ALA A 23 3.34 -1.30 -7.18
CA ALA A 23 3.88 -1.15 -5.83
C ALA A 23 3.52 -2.32 -4.91
N GLY A 24 2.27 -2.81 -4.97
CA GLY A 24 1.84 -3.92 -4.11
C GLY A 24 2.60 -5.21 -4.38
N ARG A 25 2.82 -5.55 -5.67
CA ARG A 25 3.66 -6.69 -6.05
C ARG A 25 5.11 -6.51 -5.57
N ALA A 26 5.69 -5.33 -5.80
CA ALA A 26 7.06 -5.05 -5.37
C ALA A 26 7.21 -5.14 -3.84
N ILE A 27 6.23 -4.62 -3.08
CA ILE A 27 6.20 -4.74 -1.62
C ILE A 27 6.13 -6.22 -1.21
N ALA A 28 5.20 -7.00 -1.76
CA ALA A 28 5.04 -8.42 -1.40
C ALA A 28 6.32 -9.23 -1.64
N LEU A 29 6.98 -9.00 -2.80
CA LEU A 29 8.26 -9.63 -3.13
C LEU A 29 9.42 -9.15 -2.24
N ALA A 30 9.44 -7.86 -1.87
CA ALA A 30 10.46 -7.34 -0.96
C ALA A 30 10.33 -7.96 0.44
N LEU A 31 9.11 -8.08 0.98
CA LEU A 31 8.88 -8.74 2.26
C LEU A 31 9.31 -10.20 2.22
N ALA A 32 8.99 -10.93 1.14
CA ALA A 32 9.41 -12.31 0.95
C ALA A 32 10.94 -12.46 0.93
N LYS A 33 11.66 -11.59 0.22
CA LYS A 33 13.13 -11.61 0.12
C LYS A 33 13.83 -11.26 1.45
N HIS A 34 13.14 -10.66 2.41
CA HIS A 34 13.69 -10.25 3.71
C HIS A 34 13.07 -11.07 4.86
N ASN A 35 12.98 -12.37 4.65
CA ASN A 35 12.62 -13.35 5.67
C ASN A 35 11.21 -13.18 6.26
N ALA A 36 10.21 -12.81 5.43
CA ALA A 36 8.82 -13.03 5.83
C ALA A 36 8.56 -14.55 5.91
N GLY A 37 7.90 -15.01 6.95
CA GLY A 37 7.53 -16.43 7.14
C GLY A 37 6.42 -16.90 6.21
N GLY A 38 5.73 -15.95 5.57
CA GLY A 38 4.72 -16.14 4.54
C GLY A 38 4.05 -14.83 4.15
N VAL A 39 3.49 -14.80 2.94
CA VAL A 39 2.80 -13.62 2.40
C VAL A 39 1.43 -13.99 1.87
N ALA A 40 0.38 -13.40 2.44
CA ALA A 40 -0.95 -13.41 1.87
C ALA A 40 -1.07 -12.28 0.82
N VAL A 41 -1.27 -12.70 -0.42
CA VAL A 41 -1.32 -11.81 -1.60
C VAL A 41 -2.78 -11.53 -1.92
N ASN A 42 -3.25 -10.34 -1.54
CA ASN A 42 -4.60 -9.91 -1.88
C ASN A 42 -4.59 -9.03 -3.14
N ASP A 43 -5.48 -9.29 -4.05
CA ASP A 43 -5.84 -8.41 -5.17
C ASP A 43 -7.32 -8.58 -5.50
N PHE A 44 -7.93 -7.57 -6.12
CA PHE A 44 -9.31 -7.67 -6.61
C PHE A 44 -9.42 -8.66 -7.79
N VAL A 45 -8.34 -8.81 -8.56
CA VAL A 45 -8.25 -9.71 -9.72
C VAL A 45 -7.55 -11.02 -9.29
N PRO A 46 -8.28 -12.15 -9.26
CA PRO A 46 -7.76 -13.43 -8.75
C PRO A 46 -6.48 -13.90 -9.43
N GLU A 47 -6.41 -13.75 -10.76
CA GLU A 47 -5.27 -14.20 -11.56
C GLU A 47 -3.98 -13.45 -11.21
N ARG A 48 -4.09 -12.17 -10.89
CA ARG A 48 -2.96 -11.34 -10.45
C ARG A 48 -2.47 -11.78 -9.08
N ALA A 49 -3.38 -12.02 -8.14
CA ALA A 49 -3.01 -12.52 -6.82
C ALA A 49 -2.31 -13.87 -6.91
N ALA A 50 -2.83 -14.80 -7.71
CA ALA A 50 -2.25 -16.12 -7.93
C ALA A 50 -0.86 -16.05 -8.56
N ALA A 51 -0.67 -15.19 -9.58
CA ALA A 51 0.62 -15.02 -10.23
C ALA A 51 1.71 -14.54 -9.27
N VAL A 52 1.41 -13.53 -8.43
CA VAL A 52 2.38 -13.01 -7.46
C VAL A 52 2.62 -14.00 -6.32
N ALA A 53 1.62 -14.76 -5.87
CA ALA A 53 1.82 -15.82 -4.90
C ALA A 53 2.80 -16.88 -5.44
N ALA A 54 2.65 -17.31 -6.70
CA ALA A 54 3.56 -18.25 -7.34
C ALA A 54 5.00 -17.67 -7.46
N GLU A 55 5.15 -16.38 -7.74
CA GLU A 55 6.47 -15.72 -7.73
C GLU A 55 7.13 -15.77 -6.36
N ILE A 56 6.38 -15.58 -5.28
CA ILE A 56 6.87 -15.65 -3.90
C ILE A 56 7.26 -17.09 -3.55
N GLU A 57 6.44 -18.08 -3.93
CA GLU A 57 6.76 -19.49 -3.73
C GLU A 57 8.03 -19.91 -4.48
N ALA A 58 8.28 -19.36 -5.66
CA ALA A 58 9.52 -19.59 -6.41
C ALA A 58 10.77 -19.02 -5.68
N LEU A 59 10.61 -18.08 -4.74
CA LEU A 59 11.67 -17.62 -3.84
C LEU A 59 11.86 -18.53 -2.61
N GLY A 60 11.07 -19.59 -2.47
CA GLY A 60 11.11 -20.52 -1.33
C GLY A 60 10.33 -20.01 -0.11
N VAL A 61 9.51 -18.98 -0.23
CA VAL A 61 8.67 -18.43 0.84
C VAL A 61 7.23 -18.86 0.64
N ARG A 62 6.55 -19.24 1.72
CA ARG A 62 5.13 -19.63 1.66
C ARG A 62 4.26 -18.44 1.22
N ALA A 63 3.32 -18.69 0.31
CA ALA A 63 2.36 -17.67 -0.10
C ALA A 63 0.95 -18.25 -0.24
N VAL A 64 -0.05 -17.39 -0.14
CA VAL A 64 -1.44 -17.73 -0.45
C VAL A 64 -2.09 -16.55 -1.18
N ALA A 65 -2.74 -16.87 -2.30
CA ALA A 65 -3.58 -15.89 -2.98
C ALA A 65 -4.92 -15.78 -2.26
N VAL A 66 -5.32 -14.58 -1.88
CA VAL A 66 -6.56 -14.29 -1.15
C VAL A 66 -7.36 -13.20 -1.88
N PRO A 67 -7.90 -13.50 -3.08
CA PRO A 67 -8.59 -12.51 -3.90
C PRO A 67 -9.84 -12.00 -3.19
N SER A 68 -9.95 -10.67 -3.04
CA SER A 68 -11.12 -10.03 -2.43
C SER A 68 -11.18 -8.53 -2.70
N ASP A 69 -12.40 -7.98 -2.67
CA ASP A 69 -12.63 -6.54 -2.61
C ASP A 69 -12.42 -6.07 -1.17
N VAL A 70 -11.41 -5.24 -0.93
CA VAL A 70 -11.14 -4.68 0.40
C VAL A 70 -12.29 -3.79 0.92
N GLY A 71 -13.11 -3.24 0.02
CA GLY A 71 -14.31 -2.49 0.36
C GLY A 71 -15.47 -3.35 0.90
N ASP A 72 -15.37 -4.68 0.79
CA ASP A 72 -16.34 -5.63 1.35
C ASP A 72 -15.77 -6.27 2.62
N TYR A 73 -16.36 -5.93 3.75
CA TYR A 73 -15.89 -6.42 5.06
C TYR A 73 -15.99 -7.95 5.21
N ALA A 74 -17.03 -8.58 4.66
CA ALA A 74 -17.18 -10.04 4.73
C ALA A 74 -16.12 -10.74 3.87
N ALA A 75 -15.83 -10.22 2.67
CA ALA A 75 -14.78 -10.71 1.82
C ALA A 75 -13.38 -10.54 2.47
N VAL A 76 -13.12 -9.42 3.13
CA VAL A 76 -11.88 -9.20 3.90
C VAL A 76 -11.75 -10.23 5.02
N LYS A 77 -12.79 -10.48 5.81
CA LYS A 77 -12.76 -11.52 6.85
C LYS A 77 -12.42 -12.89 6.29
N ALA A 78 -13.05 -13.28 5.18
CA ALA A 78 -12.77 -14.56 4.52
C ALA A 78 -11.32 -14.63 4.02
N ALA A 79 -10.78 -13.54 3.46
CA ALA A 79 -9.40 -13.46 3.00
C ALA A 79 -8.39 -13.61 4.16
N PHE A 80 -8.63 -12.97 5.30
CA PHE A 80 -7.79 -13.14 6.49
C PHE A 80 -7.88 -14.55 7.07
N ALA A 81 -9.08 -15.15 7.11
CA ALA A 81 -9.24 -16.56 7.54
C ALA A 81 -8.45 -17.52 6.63
N ALA A 82 -8.44 -17.30 5.31
CA ALA A 82 -7.61 -18.10 4.41
C ALA A 82 -6.10 -17.87 4.64
N ALA A 83 -5.69 -16.67 5.03
CA ALA A 83 -4.30 -16.34 5.35
C ALA A 83 -3.80 -17.01 6.63
N GLU A 84 -4.69 -17.46 7.55
CA GLU A 84 -4.33 -18.19 8.78
C GLU A 84 -3.55 -19.48 8.48
N ALA A 85 -3.66 -20.06 7.29
CA ALA A 85 -2.85 -21.19 6.86
C ALA A 85 -1.33 -20.90 6.89
N LEU A 86 -0.93 -19.63 6.80
CA LEU A 86 0.46 -19.19 6.90
C LEU A 86 0.88 -18.97 8.36
N GLY A 87 -0.05 -18.66 9.24
CA GLY A 87 0.14 -18.27 10.63
C GLY A 87 -0.48 -16.92 10.97
N PRO A 88 -0.26 -16.38 12.19
CA PRO A 88 -0.83 -15.12 12.62
C PRO A 88 -0.29 -13.94 11.81
N VAL A 89 -1.17 -13.15 11.20
CA VAL A 89 -0.78 -11.96 10.44
C VAL A 89 -0.35 -10.86 11.39
N THR A 90 0.93 -10.48 11.33
CA THR A 90 1.52 -9.40 12.12
C THR A 90 2.05 -8.24 11.28
N LEU A 91 2.14 -8.41 9.96
CA LEU A 91 2.49 -7.35 9.02
C LEU A 91 1.29 -7.10 8.10
N LEU A 92 0.71 -5.89 8.14
CA LEU A 92 -0.37 -5.49 7.26
C LEU A 92 0.07 -4.32 6.39
N VAL A 93 0.02 -4.50 5.07
CA VAL A 93 0.25 -3.42 4.12
C VAL A 93 -1.03 -3.12 3.35
N ASN A 94 -1.70 -2.03 3.69
CA ASN A 94 -2.84 -1.48 2.99
C ASN A 94 -2.35 -0.69 1.77
N ASN A 95 -2.19 -1.37 0.65
CA ASN A 95 -1.74 -0.77 -0.61
C ASN A 95 -2.87 -0.65 -1.64
N ALA A 96 -3.92 -1.45 -1.56
CA ALA A 96 -5.05 -1.36 -2.47
C ALA A 96 -5.57 0.09 -2.57
N GLY A 97 -5.73 0.58 -3.80
CA GLY A 97 -6.15 1.96 -4.02
C GLY A 97 -6.68 2.18 -5.44
N ASN A 98 -7.53 3.19 -5.57
CA ASN A 98 -8.18 3.55 -6.81
C ASN A 98 -8.23 5.08 -6.93
N ALA A 99 -7.54 5.63 -7.93
CA ALA A 99 -7.55 7.06 -8.25
C ALA A 99 -8.51 7.41 -9.40
N GLY A 100 -9.22 6.40 -9.94
CA GLY A 100 -10.12 6.52 -11.07
C GLY A 100 -9.42 6.31 -12.42
N PRO A 101 -10.20 6.01 -13.47
CA PRO A 101 -9.68 5.60 -14.78
C PRO A 101 -8.90 6.69 -15.52
N ASN A 102 -9.17 7.95 -15.21
CA ASN A 102 -8.61 9.11 -15.93
C ASN A 102 -7.67 9.97 -15.06
N ALA A 103 -7.33 9.54 -13.85
CA ALA A 103 -6.55 10.34 -12.91
C ALA A 103 -5.18 10.76 -13.48
N SER A 104 -4.48 9.83 -14.12
CA SER A 104 -3.15 10.09 -14.71
C SER A 104 -3.18 10.95 -15.96
N MET A 105 -4.34 11.12 -16.59
CA MET A 105 -4.48 11.89 -17.84
C MET A 105 -5.00 13.31 -17.65
N GLY A 106 -5.28 13.74 -16.41
CA GLY A 106 -5.83 15.07 -16.12
C GLY A 106 -7.23 15.31 -16.72
N ARG A 107 -7.92 14.26 -17.16
CA ARG A 107 -9.22 14.31 -17.84
C ARG A 107 -10.41 14.14 -16.91
N SER A 108 -10.19 14.05 -15.60
CA SER A 108 -11.29 14.02 -14.62
C SER A 108 -12.06 15.33 -14.65
N PRO A 109 -13.39 15.31 -14.44
CA PRO A 109 -14.20 16.53 -14.36
C PRO A 109 -13.80 17.37 -13.16
N ASN A 110 -14.20 18.65 -13.15
CA ASN A 110 -14.11 19.46 -11.93
C ASN A 110 -15.05 18.88 -10.86
N PHE A 111 -14.76 19.12 -9.59
CA PHE A 111 -15.53 18.54 -8.49
C PHE A 111 -17.04 18.89 -8.57
N TRP A 112 -17.38 20.12 -8.92
CA TRP A 112 -18.78 20.58 -9.07
C TRP A 112 -19.50 20.04 -10.30
N GLU A 113 -18.81 19.28 -11.15
CA GLU A 113 -19.35 18.59 -12.34
C GLU A 113 -19.54 17.08 -12.07
N THR A 114 -19.20 16.61 -10.84
CA THR A 114 -19.34 15.21 -10.45
C THR A 114 -20.65 14.98 -9.67
N GLU A 115 -21.15 13.75 -9.70
CA GLU A 115 -22.29 13.36 -8.91
C GLU A 115 -21.84 12.69 -7.59
N PRO A 116 -22.60 12.83 -6.48
CA PRO A 116 -22.26 12.21 -5.18
C PRO A 116 -21.97 10.69 -5.28
N GLY A 117 -22.71 9.96 -6.11
CA GLY A 117 -22.49 8.54 -6.33
C GLY A 117 -21.14 8.18 -6.97
N ASP A 118 -20.47 9.14 -7.64
CA ASP A 118 -19.15 8.92 -8.20
C ASP A 118 -18.06 8.82 -7.12
N TRP A 119 -18.32 9.34 -5.92
CA TRP A 119 -17.32 9.42 -4.86
C TRP A 119 -17.18 8.10 -4.11
N ASP A 120 -18.22 7.28 -4.03
CA ASP A 120 -18.29 6.04 -3.26
C ASP A 120 -17.14 5.09 -3.58
N ARG A 121 -16.77 4.95 -4.87
CA ARG A 121 -15.64 4.10 -5.29
C ARG A 121 -14.31 4.51 -4.66
N TYR A 122 -14.11 5.83 -4.40
CA TYR A 122 -12.88 6.31 -3.78
C TYR A 122 -12.87 6.03 -2.28
N PHE A 123 -13.97 6.33 -1.60
CA PHE A 123 -14.09 6.10 -0.15
C PHE A 123 -14.09 4.61 0.16
N ARG A 124 -14.82 3.82 -0.62
CA ARG A 124 -14.93 2.37 -0.43
C ARG A 124 -13.58 1.66 -0.48
N THR A 125 -12.76 1.93 -1.49
CA THR A 125 -11.45 1.28 -1.61
C THR A 125 -10.38 1.95 -0.73
N ASN A 126 -10.25 3.29 -0.81
CA ASN A 126 -9.09 3.98 -0.26
C ASN A 126 -9.19 4.31 1.23
N LEU A 127 -10.39 4.29 1.80
CA LEU A 127 -10.62 4.56 3.23
C LEU A 127 -11.27 3.36 3.92
N GLN A 128 -12.48 2.96 3.50
CA GLN A 128 -13.18 1.86 4.14
C GLN A 128 -12.41 0.55 4.03
N GLY A 129 -11.76 0.26 2.89
CA GLY A 129 -10.91 -0.90 2.71
C GLY A 129 -9.74 -0.94 3.71
N VAL A 130 -9.09 0.21 3.96
CA VAL A 130 -8.06 0.34 5.00
C VAL A 130 -8.62 0.03 6.38
N MET A 131 -9.79 0.60 6.71
CA MET A 131 -10.46 0.36 7.99
C MET A 131 -10.85 -1.10 8.16
N ASN A 132 -11.41 -1.74 7.13
CA ASN A 132 -11.81 -3.14 7.14
C ASN A 132 -10.62 -4.06 7.43
N CYS A 133 -9.52 -3.90 6.70
CA CYS A 133 -8.32 -4.72 6.88
C CYS A 133 -7.70 -4.52 8.28
N CYS A 134 -7.59 -3.28 8.75
CA CYS A 134 -7.09 -3.00 10.10
C CYS A 134 -8.00 -3.60 11.18
N HIS A 135 -9.32 -3.49 11.02
CA HIS A 135 -10.28 -4.02 11.99
C HIS A 135 -10.16 -5.54 12.14
N VAL A 136 -9.92 -6.26 11.03
CA VAL A 136 -9.74 -7.71 11.06
C VAL A 136 -8.36 -8.12 11.58
N ALA A 137 -7.29 -7.37 11.24
CA ALA A 137 -5.92 -7.72 11.63
C ALA A 137 -5.59 -7.39 13.10
N LEU A 138 -6.11 -6.27 13.61
CA LEU A 138 -5.73 -5.74 14.93
C LEU A 138 -5.95 -6.71 16.11
N PRO A 139 -7.08 -7.46 16.21
CA PRO A 139 -7.29 -8.39 17.32
C PRO A 139 -6.17 -9.42 17.45
N GLU A 140 -5.70 -10.00 16.33
CA GLU A 140 -4.61 -10.96 16.35
C GLU A 140 -3.28 -10.28 16.67
N MET A 141 -2.98 -9.11 16.10
CA MET A 141 -1.78 -8.33 16.43
C MET A 141 -1.71 -7.98 17.93
N VAL A 142 -2.84 -7.59 18.53
CA VAL A 142 -2.94 -7.30 19.98
C VAL A 142 -2.65 -8.55 20.80
N LYS A 143 -3.21 -9.70 20.43
CA LYS A 143 -2.95 -10.97 21.08
C LYS A 143 -1.47 -11.40 20.99
N GLN A 144 -0.82 -11.15 19.85
CA GLN A 144 0.61 -11.41 19.65
C GLN A 144 1.53 -10.39 20.35
N GLY A 145 1.00 -9.24 20.79
CA GLY A 145 1.80 -8.15 21.35
C GLY A 145 2.78 -7.53 20.34
N LYS A 146 2.52 -7.71 19.04
CA LYS A 146 3.38 -7.26 17.94
C LYS A 146 2.56 -7.01 16.67
N GLY A 147 2.85 -5.91 15.98
CA GLY A 147 2.24 -5.64 14.68
C GLY A 147 2.91 -4.45 13.96
N ARG A 148 2.89 -4.49 12.64
CA ARG A 148 3.31 -3.40 11.77
C ARG A 148 2.21 -3.15 10.74
N ILE A 149 1.64 -1.95 10.76
CA ILE A 149 0.62 -1.52 9.81
C ILE A 149 1.22 -0.41 8.95
N VAL A 150 1.28 -0.63 7.64
CA VAL A 150 1.74 0.34 6.65
C VAL A 150 0.59 0.63 5.70
N THR A 151 0.22 1.91 5.54
CA THR A 151 -0.88 2.32 4.65
C THR A 151 -0.35 3.22 3.55
N VAL A 152 -0.57 2.82 2.29
CA VAL A 152 -0.20 3.63 1.13
C VAL A 152 -1.27 4.69 0.89
N VAL A 153 -0.89 5.94 1.11
CA VAL A 153 -1.69 7.13 0.84
C VAL A 153 -1.16 7.88 -0.38
N SER A 154 -1.50 9.12 -0.57
CA SER A 154 -1.12 9.92 -1.74
C SER A 154 -0.80 11.35 -1.35
N ASP A 155 0.11 11.98 -2.08
CA ASP A 155 0.36 13.42 -1.98
C ASP A 155 -0.89 14.24 -2.31
N ALA A 156 -1.81 13.73 -3.15
CA ALA A 156 -3.11 14.35 -3.35
C ALA A 156 -3.86 14.55 -2.03
N GLY A 157 -3.75 13.62 -1.08
CA GLY A 157 -4.35 13.74 0.26
C GLY A 157 -3.58 14.66 1.22
N ARG A 158 -2.36 15.10 0.88
CA ARG A 158 -1.52 15.97 1.70
C ARG A 158 -1.53 17.41 1.23
N VAL A 159 -1.31 17.61 -0.08
CA VAL A 159 -1.14 18.95 -0.65
C VAL A 159 -2.29 19.34 -1.59
N GLY A 160 -3.21 18.42 -1.84
CA GLY A 160 -4.28 18.60 -2.82
C GLY A 160 -3.82 18.34 -4.26
N GLU A 161 -4.73 17.84 -5.07
CA GLU A 161 -4.53 17.68 -6.52
C GLU A 161 -5.84 18.06 -7.21
N ALA A 162 -5.77 18.97 -8.16
CA ALA A 162 -6.94 19.42 -8.90
C ALA A 162 -7.64 18.24 -9.58
N LYS A 163 -8.98 18.23 -9.55
CA LYS A 163 -9.83 17.18 -10.13
C LYS A 163 -9.78 15.82 -9.44
N LEU A 164 -9.12 15.73 -8.27
CA LEU A 164 -9.04 14.52 -7.45
C LEU A 164 -9.63 14.71 -6.04
N ALA A 165 -10.54 15.66 -5.83
CA ALA A 165 -11.02 16.07 -4.51
C ALA A 165 -11.55 14.89 -3.66
N ALA A 166 -12.42 14.03 -4.20
CA ALA A 166 -12.96 12.87 -3.46
C ALA A 166 -11.87 11.82 -3.15
N TYR A 167 -10.98 11.55 -4.10
CA TYR A 167 -9.83 10.69 -3.88
C TYR A 167 -8.88 11.25 -2.81
N ALA A 168 -8.56 12.54 -2.91
CA ALA A 168 -7.70 13.25 -1.95
C ALA A 168 -8.30 13.19 -0.54
N ALA A 169 -9.62 13.43 -0.41
CA ALA A 169 -10.33 13.33 0.86
C ALA A 169 -10.25 11.91 1.46
N ALA A 170 -10.44 10.85 0.64
CA ALA A 170 -10.32 9.47 1.10
C ALA A 170 -8.90 9.13 1.58
N LYS A 171 -7.86 9.56 0.84
CA LYS A 171 -6.44 9.35 1.22
C LYS A 171 -6.03 10.18 2.45
N ALA A 172 -6.53 11.39 2.59
CA ALA A 172 -6.35 12.21 3.79
C ALA A 172 -7.02 11.58 5.01
N GLY A 173 -8.25 11.05 4.83
CA GLY A 173 -8.97 10.30 5.86
C GLY A 173 -8.20 9.06 6.31
N ALA A 174 -7.63 8.29 5.39
CA ALA A 174 -6.79 7.13 5.71
C ALA A 174 -5.55 7.53 6.51
N ALA A 175 -4.87 8.65 6.18
CA ALA A 175 -3.75 9.15 6.97
C ALA A 175 -4.17 9.60 8.38
N GLY A 176 -5.37 10.17 8.53
CA GLY A 176 -5.98 10.49 9.84
C GLY A 176 -6.24 9.23 10.65
N PHE A 177 -6.82 8.20 10.04
CA PHE A 177 -7.06 6.90 10.64
C PHE A 177 -5.77 6.23 11.14
N VAL A 178 -4.70 6.22 10.32
CA VAL A 178 -3.37 5.69 10.68
C VAL A 178 -2.87 6.30 11.99
N ARG A 179 -3.00 7.62 12.18
CA ARG A 179 -2.57 8.32 13.41
C ARG A 179 -3.38 7.90 14.63
N SER A 180 -4.68 7.68 14.46
CA SER A 180 -5.55 7.21 15.54
C SER A 180 -5.19 5.79 15.98
N ILE A 181 -5.00 4.88 15.02
CA ILE A 181 -4.57 3.50 15.29
C ILE A 181 -3.19 3.47 15.96
N ALA A 182 -2.26 4.32 15.54
CA ALA A 182 -0.95 4.43 16.19
C ALA A 182 -1.06 4.74 17.70
N ARG A 183 -1.99 5.61 18.09
CA ARG A 183 -2.25 5.94 19.49
C ARG A 183 -2.96 4.83 20.26
N GLU A 184 -3.95 4.19 19.66
CA GLU A 184 -4.73 3.12 20.30
C GLU A 184 -3.93 1.84 20.49
N ALA A 185 -3.18 1.44 19.44
CA ALA A 185 -2.52 0.15 19.39
C ALA A 185 -1.05 0.17 19.87
N GLY A 186 -0.44 1.34 20.00
CA GLY A 186 0.99 1.46 20.34
C GLY A 186 1.40 0.75 21.62
N ARG A 187 0.55 0.79 22.66
CA ARG A 187 0.81 0.09 23.94
C ARG A 187 0.87 -1.43 23.82
N PHE A 188 0.42 -1.99 22.72
CA PHE A 188 0.48 -3.42 22.40
C PHE A 188 1.64 -3.78 21.46
N GLY A 189 2.64 -2.90 21.31
CA GLY A 189 3.79 -3.15 20.44
C GLY A 189 3.48 -3.04 18.94
N ILE A 190 2.36 -2.39 18.59
CA ILE A 190 1.92 -2.23 17.19
C ILE A 190 2.25 -0.83 16.71
N THR A 191 2.94 -0.72 15.56
CA THR A 191 3.13 0.56 14.87
C THR A 191 2.17 0.70 13.70
N SER A 192 1.75 1.93 13.41
CA SER A 192 0.88 2.25 12.28
C SER A 192 1.40 3.50 11.58
N ASN A 193 1.87 3.36 10.33
CA ASN A 193 2.47 4.44 9.56
C ASN A 193 1.90 4.50 8.14
N ALA A 194 2.06 5.63 7.49
CA ALA A 194 1.65 5.84 6.11
C ALA A 194 2.84 6.15 5.20
N ILE A 195 2.74 5.73 3.93
CA ILE A 195 3.64 6.13 2.85
C ILE A 195 2.83 6.97 1.87
N SER A 196 3.25 8.21 1.64
CA SER A 196 2.59 9.09 0.68
C SER A 196 3.31 9.03 -0.66
N LEU A 197 2.58 8.66 -1.69
CA LEU A 197 3.10 8.52 -3.04
C LEU A 197 2.69 9.68 -3.95
N SER A 198 3.52 9.94 -4.95
CA SER A 198 3.16 10.65 -6.15
C SER A 198 3.08 9.66 -7.34
N ALA A 199 3.26 10.12 -8.59
CA ALA A 199 3.12 9.25 -9.75
C ALA A 199 4.22 8.18 -9.83
N LEU A 200 3.80 6.94 -10.01
CA LEU A 200 4.66 5.80 -10.30
C LEU A 200 4.67 5.48 -11.79
N GLU A 201 5.71 4.80 -12.23
CA GLU A 201 5.75 4.18 -13.56
C GLU A 201 4.51 3.30 -13.75
N PRO A 202 3.78 3.44 -14.86
CA PRO A 202 2.57 2.65 -15.09
C PRO A 202 2.93 1.17 -15.31
N PRO A 203 2.02 0.25 -14.96
CA PRO A 203 2.21 -1.19 -15.18
C PRO A 203 1.95 -1.52 -16.66
N MET A 204 2.97 -1.32 -17.48
CA MET A 204 2.99 -1.58 -18.92
C MET A 204 4.13 -2.55 -19.25
N ASP A 205 4.10 -3.16 -20.45
CA ASP A 205 5.29 -3.85 -20.99
C ASP A 205 6.45 -2.86 -21.21
N ASP A 206 7.64 -3.37 -21.37
CA ASP A 206 8.85 -2.54 -21.39
C ASP A 206 8.89 -1.58 -22.58
N GLU A 207 8.35 -1.95 -23.74
CA GLU A 207 8.31 -1.11 -24.94
C GLU A 207 7.33 0.06 -24.75
N ALA A 208 6.10 -0.23 -24.33
CA ALA A 208 5.09 0.78 -24.04
C ALA A 208 5.53 1.72 -22.91
N LYS A 209 6.19 1.19 -21.88
CA LYS A 209 6.76 1.97 -20.78
C LYS A 209 7.84 2.91 -21.27
N ALA A 210 8.79 2.44 -22.08
CA ALA A 210 9.86 3.27 -22.63
C ALA A 210 9.27 4.39 -23.49
N ALA A 211 8.29 4.08 -24.36
CA ALA A 211 7.59 5.07 -25.16
C ALA A 211 6.85 6.11 -24.31
N PHE A 212 6.15 5.67 -23.26
CA PHE A 212 5.47 6.57 -22.33
C PHE A 212 6.46 7.49 -21.61
N LEU A 213 7.55 6.96 -21.06
CA LEU A 213 8.54 7.74 -20.32
C LEU A 213 9.28 8.78 -21.22
N ALA A 214 9.38 8.51 -22.51
CA ALA A 214 9.92 9.47 -23.50
C ALA A 214 8.90 10.57 -23.89
N SER A 215 7.63 10.42 -23.58
CA SER A 215 6.55 11.32 -24.00
C SER A 215 6.62 12.70 -23.31
N GLU A 216 6.04 13.72 -23.96
CA GLU A 216 5.89 15.06 -23.36
C GLU A 216 5.03 15.04 -22.09
N GLN A 217 4.07 14.11 -22.01
CA GLN A 217 3.26 13.93 -20.80
C GLN A 217 4.13 13.48 -19.62
N ALA A 218 5.00 12.50 -19.79
CA ALA A 218 5.91 12.05 -18.75
C ALA A 218 6.91 13.13 -18.35
N LYS A 219 7.45 13.90 -19.33
CA LYS A 219 8.31 15.06 -19.07
C LYS A 219 7.59 16.13 -18.25
N LEU A 220 6.34 16.45 -18.58
CA LEU A 220 5.53 17.40 -17.81
C LEU A 220 5.31 16.94 -16.37
N ILE A 221 5.00 15.64 -16.17
CA ILE A 221 4.85 15.07 -14.85
C ILE A 221 6.17 15.19 -14.08
N THR A 222 7.26 14.71 -14.64
CA THR A 222 8.57 14.66 -13.97
C THR A 222 9.19 16.02 -13.76
N SER A 223 8.79 17.05 -14.53
CA SER A 223 9.22 18.42 -14.30
C SER A 223 8.80 19.01 -12.95
N ARG A 224 7.81 18.40 -12.29
CA ARG A 224 7.34 18.78 -10.95
C ARG A 224 8.14 18.15 -9.81
N TYR A 225 9.02 17.21 -10.11
CA TYR A 225 9.81 16.47 -9.11
C TYR A 225 11.21 17.06 -8.95
N ALA A 226 11.75 17.08 -7.74
CA ALA A 226 13.15 17.39 -7.52
C ALA A 226 14.05 16.31 -8.14
N ILE A 227 13.68 15.04 -7.98
CA ILE A 227 14.30 13.90 -8.66
C ILE A 227 13.56 13.67 -9.97
N ARG A 228 14.15 14.08 -11.10
CA ARG A 228 13.54 14.18 -12.43
C ARG A 228 13.20 12.82 -13.08
N ARG A 229 12.48 11.95 -12.37
CA ARG A 229 11.92 10.72 -12.88
C ARG A 229 10.59 10.38 -12.18
N MET A 230 9.82 9.49 -12.76
CA MET A 230 8.71 8.87 -12.04
C MET A 230 9.22 7.93 -10.95
N GLY A 231 8.42 7.73 -9.91
CA GLY A 231 8.69 6.72 -8.90
C GLY A 231 8.60 5.31 -9.48
N ARG A 232 9.44 4.40 -8.99
CA ARG A 232 9.38 2.98 -9.32
C ARG A 232 8.69 2.22 -8.20
N PRO A 233 8.05 1.09 -8.49
CA PRO A 233 7.51 0.21 -7.46
C PRO A 233 8.51 -0.13 -6.35
N ASP A 234 9.79 -0.31 -6.68
CA ASP A 234 10.85 -0.61 -5.71
C ASP A 234 11.16 0.55 -4.77
N ASP A 235 10.98 1.81 -5.20
CA ASP A 235 11.15 2.97 -4.32
C ASP A 235 10.15 2.89 -3.13
N VAL A 236 8.94 2.41 -3.41
CA VAL A 236 7.88 2.23 -2.40
C VAL A 236 8.13 1.00 -1.54
N ALA A 237 8.55 -0.11 -2.18
CA ALA A 237 8.81 -1.37 -1.51
C ALA A 237 9.91 -1.24 -0.46
N ALA A 238 10.96 -0.47 -0.73
CA ALA A 238 12.04 -0.21 0.22
C ALA A 238 11.55 0.47 1.50
N MET A 239 10.69 1.50 1.39
CA MET A 239 10.11 2.17 2.55
C MET A 239 9.11 1.27 3.28
N ALA A 240 8.29 0.52 2.57
CA ALA A 240 7.34 -0.42 3.18
C ALA A 240 8.07 -1.52 3.96
N LEU A 241 9.14 -2.08 3.42
CA LEU A 241 9.99 -3.05 4.09
C LEU A 241 10.59 -2.47 5.37
N PHE A 242 11.19 -1.28 5.31
CA PHE A 242 11.74 -0.60 6.49
C PHE A 242 10.68 -0.42 7.58
N LEU A 243 9.49 0.08 7.22
CA LEU A 243 8.40 0.30 8.19
C LEU A 243 7.80 -1.00 8.74
N CYS A 244 7.92 -2.12 8.02
CA CYS A 244 7.52 -3.44 8.48
C CYS A 244 8.59 -4.10 9.36
N SER A 245 9.85 -3.67 9.31
CA SER A 245 10.95 -4.26 10.07
C SER A 245 11.03 -3.74 11.51
N ASP A 246 11.82 -4.41 12.34
CA ASP A 246 12.08 -3.97 13.72
C ASP A 246 12.99 -2.73 13.78
N ALA A 247 13.68 -2.37 12.67
CA ALA A 247 14.41 -1.10 12.56
C ALA A 247 13.50 0.13 12.70
N ALA A 248 12.20 0.00 12.39
CA ALA A 248 11.19 1.05 12.53
C ALA A 248 10.35 0.92 13.83
N SER A 249 10.78 0.11 14.81
CA SER A 249 9.98 -0.18 16.02
C SER A 249 9.63 1.03 16.89
N TRP A 250 10.38 2.13 16.76
CA TRP A 250 10.13 3.41 17.47
C TRP A 250 9.48 4.48 16.58
N ILE A 251 8.92 4.06 15.41
CA ILE A 251 8.30 4.95 14.43
C ILE A 251 6.82 4.59 14.32
N THR A 252 5.93 5.49 14.73
CA THR A 252 4.48 5.28 14.63
C THR A 252 3.73 6.60 14.42
N GLY A 253 2.59 6.55 13.75
CA GLY A 253 1.72 7.70 13.47
C GLY A 253 2.27 8.65 12.40
N GLN A 254 3.32 8.27 11.67
CA GLN A 254 3.99 9.14 10.71
C GLN A 254 3.47 8.92 9.28
N THR A 255 3.63 9.93 8.44
CA THR A 255 3.41 9.86 6.99
C THR A 255 4.70 10.23 6.28
N TYR A 256 5.30 9.26 5.60
CA TYR A 256 6.57 9.44 4.88
C TYR A 256 6.32 9.66 3.39
N PRO A 257 6.73 10.82 2.82
CA PRO A 257 6.66 11.01 1.37
C PRO A 257 7.74 10.18 0.67
N VAL A 258 7.30 9.31 -0.26
CA VAL A 258 8.14 8.63 -1.24
C VAL A 258 7.70 9.12 -2.61
N ASN A 259 8.13 10.31 -2.99
CA ASN A 259 7.52 11.10 -4.04
C ASN A 259 8.51 11.88 -4.92
N GLY A 260 9.82 11.59 -4.83
CA GLY A 260 10.84 12.26 -5.63
C GLY A 260 10.95 13.77 -5.40
N GLY A 261 10.44 14.28 -4.27
CA GLY A 261 10.42 15.71 -3.97
C GLY A 261 9.31 16.48 -4.73
N TYR A 262 8.19 15.80 -5.03
CA TYR A 262 6.97 16.47 -5.53
C TYR A 262 6.38 17.40 -4.47
N SER A 263 6.38 16.97 -3.22
CA SER A 263 6.03 17.76 -2.04
C SER A 263 6.96 17.43 -0.90
N PHE A 264 7.12 18.36 0.04
CA PHE A 264 7.95 18.15 1.22
C PHE A 264 7.09 17.85 2.45
N ALA A 265 7.66 17.12 3.43
CA ALA A 265 7.03 16.93 4.72
C ALA A 265 6.93 18.28 5.47
N GLN A 266 5.79 18.53 6.09
CA GLN A 266 5.54 19.68 6.97
C GLN A 266 5.04 19.16 8.31
#